data_82cd96756ec221799fee1f8e3ed6498e
#
_entry.id   82cd96756ec221799fee1f8e3ed6498e
#
_cell.length_a   1.000
_cell.length_b   1.000
_cell.length_c   1.000
_cell.angle_alpha   90.00
_cell.angle_beta   90.00
_cell.angle_gamma   90.00
#
_symmetry.space_group_name_H-M   'P 1'
#
loop_
_entity.id
_entity.type
_entity.pdbx_description
1 polymer ?
#
loop_
_entity_poly.entity_id
_entity_poly.type
_entity_poly.pdbx_seq_one_letter_code
_entity_poly.pdbx_strand_id
1 'polypeptide(L)'
;MRFKLIFLLLFTCGFCVAQNPVTYRQNLSKLVSLNVKKERVSNVLQMLSKAGNFYFSYNGALFQQDSLVTLSAKNMPVREVLDKIFDGKVDYKESDDYIILRYAVNHLTIEAENILSNESQYTISGFVVDTKTGNKVKEASVYEKRLLQSALTDNDGHFILRFRGLHSSVILTASKETYRDTALIFLADVNIRPGAYNDPDKEKGAFFSNTFGGRGLWRFLLSSKQRIQNLNIPSFLAQTPFQASFTPGLSSHGSMSSSVVNKVSLNLLGGYTAGTDGVEVAGAFNLNKGDIKKIQIAGLFNIVGGSVKGVQFAGVYNDVNLNMGGLHVAGIFNRVRGKVRGMQIGGVGNVGLKDVKGVQLAGLVNASKNTSGVQFSGAVNTNTERLRGVQIAGLVNYAKKMDGFQFGVVNLADSSSGVSIGLINLSHNGYRKISLYTNEVTNTNISFKTGNANLYSLFIAGKNFSDTAQVISFGFGLGHDFVLNKHFSIAVEGTIQSLYLGNSDYVNTLYRFQTNFQANIHKYVALFAGPAYSYYKSDAPMGSSGKNYKQEIAPNKHHNFGNGGQGWLGFNAGITFSL
;
A
#
# COMPACT_ATOMS: atom_id res chain seq x y z
N MET A 1 -18.90 -18.98 21.44
CA MET A 1 -17.87 -18.05 22.00
C MET A 1 -16.53 -18.08 21.25
N ARG A 2 -16.20 -19.07 20.43
CA ARG A 2 -14.92 -19.16 19.68
C ARG A 2 -14.88 -18.36 18.35
N PHE A 3 -16.01 -18.02 17.77
CA PHE A 3 -16.09 -17.24 16.53
C PHE A 3 -15.84 -15.73 16.68
N LYS A 4 -16.09 -15.15 17.86
CA LYS A 4 -15.82 -13.72 18.14
C LYS A 4 -14.32 -13.41 18.25
N LEU A 5 -13.48 -14.37 18.60
CA LEU A 5 -12.05 -14.17 18.79
C LEU A 5 -11.28 -14.10 17.45
N ILE A 6 -11.74 -14.88 16.45
CA ILE A 6 -11.11 -14.90 15.11
C ILE A 6 -11.42 -13.61 14.34
N PHE A 7 -12.61 -13.04 14.52
CA PHE A 7 -13.00 -11.78 13.89
C PHE A 7 -12.25 -10.58 14.51
N LEU A 8 -11.94 -10.64 15.81
CA LEU A 8 -11.17 -9.61 16.50
C LEU A 8 -9.68 -9.62 16.08
N LEU A 9 -9.10 -10.79 15.83
CA LEU A 9 -7.69 -10.93 15.39
C LEU A 9 -7.46 -10.46 13.95
N LEU A 10 -8.45 -10.60 13.07
CA LEU A 10 -8.38 -10.07 11.70
C LEU A 10 -8.57 -8.54 11.66
N PHE A 11 -9.26 -7.96 12.65
CA PHE A 11 -9.51 -6.52 12.70
C PHE A 11 -8.35 -5.72 13.32
N THR A 12 -7.54 -6.34 14.19
CA THR A 12 -6.40 -5.66 14.83
C THR A 12 -5.19 -5.47 13.92
N CYS A 13 -5.09 -6.20 12.80
CA CYS A 13 -4.05 -5.95 11.80
C CYS A 13 -4.31 -4.74 10.87
N GLY A 14 -5.50 -4.13 10.91
CA GLY A 14 -5.92 -3.05 10.00
C GLY A 14 -5.76 -1.61 10.51
N PHE A 15 -5.57 -1.40 11.79
CA PHE A 15 -5.49 -0.04 12.36
C PHE A 15 -4.04 0.35 12.71
N CYS A 16 -3.17 0.48 11.71
CA CYS A 16 -2.10 1.46 11.80
C CYS A 16 -2.70 2.83 11.45
N VAL A 17 -3.20 3.53 12.45
CA VAL A 17 -3.57 4.95 12.35
C VAL A 17 -2.30 5.70 11.95
N ALA A 18 -2.29 6.27 10.75
CA ALA A 18 -1.28 7.21 10.33
C ALA A 18 -1.40 8.44 11.24
N GLN A 19 -0.52 8.56 12.22
CA GLN A 19 -0.33 9.82 12.93
C GLN A 19 0.18 10.84 11.91
N ASN A 20 -0.45 12.01 11.89
CA ASN A 20 -0.04 13.11 11.03
C ASN A 20 1.45 13.40 11.24
N PRO A 21 2.28 13.42 10.18
CA PRO A 21 3.67 13.81 10.33
C PRO A 21 3.71 15.28 10.76
N VAL A 22 4.46 15.56 11.81
CA VAL A 22 4.90 16.92 12.12
C VAL A 22 5.71 17.39 10.91
N THR A 23 5.13 18.27 10.12
CA THR A 23 5.77 18.85 8.94
C THR A 23 6.84 19.83 9.44
N TYR A 24 8.08 19.37 9.61
CA TYR A 24 9.20 20.29 9.65
C TYR A 24 9.22 21.06 8.33
N ARG A 25 9.03 22.35 8.38
CA ARG A 25 9.14 23.23 7.21
C ARG A 25 10.60 23.23 6.77
N GLN A 26 10.93 22.40 5.79
CA GLN A 26 12.25 22.41 5.15
C GLN A 26 12.29 23.59 4.18
N ASN A 27 12.92 24.68 4.58
CA ASN A 27 13.03 25.89 3.76
C ASN A 27 13.79 25.62 2.45
N LEU A 28 14.78 24.73 2.47
CA LEU A 28 15.56 24.34 1.29
C LEU A 28 14.75 23.54 0.25
N SER A 29 13.67 22.90 0.62
CA SER A 29 12.79 22.17 -0.30
C SER A 29 11.59 22.98 -0.80
N LYS A 30 11.42 24.22 -0.34
CA LYS A 30 10.37 25.11 -0.84
C LYS A 30 10.60 25.41 -2.32
N LEU A 31 9.53 25.36 -3.08
CA LEU A 31 9.57 25.66 -4.52
C LEU A 31 9.45 27.17 -4.74
N VAL A 32 10.38 27.72 -5.47
CA VAL A 32 10.42 29.16 -5.80
C VAL A 32 10.52 29.37 -7.31
N SER A 33 10.00 30.52 -7.75
CA SER A 33 10.15 30.95 -9.13
C SER A 33 10.78 32.33 -9.16
N LEU A 34 11.91 32.44 -9.85
CA LEU A 34 12.68 33.67 -9.92
C LEU A 34 13.33 33.78 -11.31
N ASN A 35 13.30 34.99 -11.86
CA ASN A 35 13.98 35.30 -13.12
C ASN A 35 14.77 36.61 -12.94
N VAL A 36 16.08 36.48 -12.91
CA VAL A 36 17.01 37.59 -12.69
C VAL A 36 18.08 37.63 -13.78
N LYS A 37 18.46 38.82 -14.20
CA LYS A 37 19.48 39.04 -15.24
C LYS A 37 20.49 40.05 -14.76
N LYS A 38 21.75 39.61 -14.59
CA LYS A 38 22.87 40.43 -14.09
C LYS A 38 22.52 41.13 -12.76
N GLU A 39 21.95 40.38 -11.81
CA GLU A 39 21.57 40.89 -10.49
C GLU A 39 22.64 40.52 -9.45
N ARG A 40 22.83 41.35 -8.42
CA ARG A 40 23.76 41.05 -7.33
C ARG A 40 23.29 39.88 -6.49
N VAL A 41 24.17 39.00 -6.06
CA VAL A 41 23.85 37.81 -5.25
C VAL A 41 23.08 38.20 -3.99
N SER A 42 23.44 39.29 -3.32
CA SER A 42 22.73 39.80 -2.13
C SER A 42 21.25 40.09 -2.40
N ASN A 43 20.96 40.73 -3.54
CA ASN A 43 19.60 41.05 -3.95
C ASN A 43 18.83 39.77 -4.32
N VAL A 44 19.48 38.82 -5.01
CA VAL A 44 18.88 37.53 -5.35
C VAL A 44 18.52 36.73 -4.09
N LEU A 45 19.38 36.73 -3.07
CA LEU A 45 19.07 36.10 -1.77
C LEU A 45 17.90 36.78 -1.06
N GLN A 46 17.78 38.11 -1.13
CA GLN A 46 16.62 38.83 -0.59
C GLN A 46 15.32 38.45 -1.34
N MET A 47 15.38 38.32 -2.66
CA MET A 47 14.24 37.88 -3.45
C MET A 47 13.82 36.45 -3.11
N LEU A 48 14.78 35.52 -2.94
CA LEU A 48 14.55 34.15 -2.50
C LEU A 48 13.96 34.09 -1.10
N SER A 49 14.49 34.91 -0.18
CA SER A 49 14.00 35.05 1.20
C SER A 49 12.51 35.44 1.22
N LYS A 50 12.13 36.45 0.42
CA LYS A 50 10.74 36.90 0.28
C LYS A 50 9.87 35.83 -0.37
N ALA A 51 10.32 35.21 -1.46
CA ALA A 51 9.56 34.20 -2.20
C ALA A 51 9.31 32.93 -1.38
N GLY A 52 10.29 32.52 -0.56
CA GLY A 52 10.22 31.30 0.25
C GLY A 52 9.74 31.53 1.69
N ASN A 53 9.55 32.77 2.13
CA ASN A 53 9.23 33.15 3.51
C ASN A 53 10.17 32.51 4.54
N PHE A 54 11.46 32.86 4.46
CA PHE A 54 12.54 32.47 5.37
C PHE A 54 13.66 33.52 5.30
N TYR A 55 14.65 33.42 6.20
CA TYR A 55 15.78 34.36 6.26
C TYR A 55 17.10 33.66 5.94
N PHE A 56 18.02 34.39 5.31
CA PHE A 56 19.41 33.95 5.20
C PHE A 56 20.26 34.52 6.31
N SER A 57 21.13 33.69 6.88
CA SER A 57 22.19 34.08 7.79
C SER A 57 23.55 33.71 7.20
N TYR A 58 24.45 34.65 7.03
CA TYR A 58 25.78 34.42 6.51
C TYR A 58 26.77 35.46 7.02
N ASN A 59 28.06 35.10 7.05
CA ASN A 59 29.13 36.04 7.35
C ASN A 59 29.31 37.01 6.16
N GLY A 60 29.39 38.30 6.41
CA GLY A 60 29.59 39.34 5.38
C GLY A 60 30.81 39.10 4.48
N ALA A 61 31.82 38.38 4.98
CA ALA A 61 33.00 37.98 4.20
C ALA A 61 32.68 36.87 3.14
N LEU A 62 31.51 36.27 3.15
CA LEU A 62 31.08 35.23 2.21
C LEU A 62 31.05 35.79 0.76
N PHE A 63 30.77 37.09 0.62
CA PHE A 63 30.68 37.79 -0.67
C PHE A 63 31.71 38.94 -0.73
N GLN A 64 32.97 38.60 -0.72
CA GLN A 64 34.06 39.61 -0.84
C GLN A 64 33.98 40.42 -2.15
N GLN A 65 33.31 39.90 -3.17
CA GLN A 65 32.87 40.62 -4.36
C GLN A 65 31.41 40.18 -4.64
N ASP A 66 30.46 41.09 -4.52
CA ASP A 66 29.03 40.87 -4.80
C ASP A 66 28.84 40.58 -6.29
N SER A 67 29.06 39.34 -6.68
CA SER A 67 29.06 38.89 -8.06
C SER A 67 27.65 38.98 -8.67
N LEU A 68 27.61 39.28 -9.98
CA LEU A 68 26.37 39.35 -10.74
C LEU A 68 25.95 37.97 -11.21
N VAL A 69 24.70 37.63 -10.95
CA VAL A 69 24.09 36.34 -11.32
C VAL A 69 22.98 36.55 -12.34
N THR A 70 22.94 35.69 -13.33
CA THR A 70 21.81 35.54 -14.25
C THR A 70 21.21 34.15 -14.03
N LEU A 71 19.96 34.10 -13.61
CA LEU A 71 19.29 32.87 -13.23
C LEU A 71 17.82 32.90 -13.61
N SER A 72 17.36 31.83 -14.23
CA SER A 72 15.92 31.54 -14.43
C SER A 72 15.56 30.26 -13.71
N ALA A 73 14.70 30.37 -12.72
CA ALA A 73 14.15 29.26 -11.95
C ALA A 73 12.62 29.31 -12.02
N LYS A 74 11.98 28.22 -12.41
CA LYS A 74 10.52 28.09 -12.44
C LYS A 74 10.13 26.86 -11.63
N ASN A 75 9.44 27.07 -10.51
CA ASN A 75 8.98 26.03 -9.60
C ASN A 75 10.14 25.08 -9.17
N MET A 76 11.27 25.67 -8.78
CA MET A 76 12.52 24.99 -8.46
C MET A 76 12.77 25.00 -6.94
N PRO A 77 13.25 23.89 -6.32
CA PRO A 77 13.62 23.88 -4.91
C PRO A 77 14.68 24.95 -4.59
N VAL A 78 14.56 25.62 -3.45
CA VAL A 78 15.53 26.64 -2.99
C VAL A 78 16.95 26.10 -3.00
N ARG A 79 17.17 24.85 -2.59
CA ARG A 79 18.50 24.19 -2.64
C ARG A 79 19.11 24.23 -4.04
N GLU A 80 18.35 23.83 -5.06
CA GLU A 80 18.83 23.80 -6.45
C GLU A 80 19.12 25.21 -6.98
N VAL A 81 18.34 26.20 -6.55
CA VAL A 81 18.60 27.60 -6.91
C VAL A 81 19.91 28.08 -6.29
N LEU A 82 20.15 27.77 -5.03
CA LEU A 82 21.39 28.12 -4.34
C LEU A 82 22.61 27.39 -4.93
N ASP A 83 22.46 26.12 -5.32
CA ASP A 83 23.52 25.36 -5.97
C ASP A 83 23.92 25.98 -7.31
N LYS A 84 22.98 26.53 -8.08
CA LYS A 84 23.24 27.27 -9.31
C LYS A 84 23.92 28.63 -9.06
N ILE A 85 23.63 29.30 -7.95
CA ILE A 85 24.23 30.59 -7.58
C ILE A 85 25.66 30.38 -7.11
N PHE A 86 25.93 29.37 -6.30
CA PHE A 86 27.20 29.21 -5.58
C PHE A 86 28.14 28.13 -6.15
N ASP A 87 27.70 27.43 -7.20
CA ASP A 87 28.50 26.39 -7.85
C ASP A 87 29.10 25.36 -6.86
N GLY A 88 28.28 24.96 -5.87
CA GLY A 88 28.69 23.98 -4.87
C GLY A 88 29.73 24.46 -3.85
N LYS A 89 30.09 25.75 -3.79
CA LYS A 89 31.12 26.30 -2.87
C LYS A 89 30.57 26.67 -1.50
N VAL A 90 29.27 26.61 -1.31
CA VAL A 90 28.59 26.99 -0.07
C VAL A 90 27.85 25.81 0.50
N ASP A 91 27.93 25.63 1.80
CA ASP A 91 27.13 24.66 2.56
C ASP A 91 25.90 25.35 3.15
N TYR A 92 24.77 24.63 3.21
CA TYR A 92 23.48 25.13 3.67
C TYR A 92 23.02 24.38 4.91
N LYS A 93 22.75 25.12 5.98
CA LYS A 93 22.22 24.55 7.23
C LYS A 93 20.93 25.25 7.60
N GLU A 94 19.88 24.48 7.83
CA GLU A 94 18.59 25.00 8.27
C GLU A 94 18.53 25.08 9.79
N SER A 95 18.04 26.21 10.30
CA SER A 95 17.72 26.40 11.71
C SER A 95 16.45 27.25 11.79
N ASP A 96 15.34 26.63 12.14
CA ASP A 96 14.00 27.24 12.18
C ASP A 96 13.66 27.96 10.86
N ASP A 97 13.43 29.27 10.90
CA ASP A 97 13.14 30.08 9.71
C ASP A 97 14.41 30.61 8.99
N TYR A 98 15.61 30.15 9.41
CA TYR A 98 16.86 30.60 8.83
C TYR A 98 17.53 29.53 7.98
N ILE A 99 18.10 29.94 6.85
CA ILE A 99 19.09 29.18 6.09
C ILE A 99 20.46 29.82 6.31
N ILE A 100 21.35 29.11 6.98
CA ILE A 100 22.72 29.54 7.28
C ILE A 100 23.60 29.14 6.11
N LEU A 101 24.28 30.11 5.49
CA LEU A 101 25.23 29.91 4.40
C LEU A 101 26.65 29.95 4.94
N ARG A 102 27.43 28.93 4.63
CA ARG A 102 28.85 28.83 5.04
C ARG A 102 29.73 28.47 3.85
N TYR A 103 30.82 29.17 3.67
CA TYR A 103 31.80 28.84 2.63
C TYR A 103 32.46 27.50 2.94
N ALA A 104 32.31 26.51 2.07
CA ALA A 104 32.80 25.15 2.30
C ALA A 104 33.02 24.44 0.97
N VAL A 105 34.20 24.61 0.40
CA VAL A 105 34.61 24.00 -0.89
C VAL A 105 35.16 22.60 -0.74
N ASN A 106 35.62 22.24 0.46
CA ASN A 106 36.26 20.98 0.74
C ASN A 106 35.27 20.04 1.44
N HIS A 107 35.49 18.74 1.34
CA HIS A 107 34.65 17.70 1.92
C HIS A 107 35.44 16.86 2.90
N LEU A 108 34.86 16.59 4.07
CA LEU A 108 35.42 15.68 5.06
C LEU A 108 34.85 14.30 4.91
N THR A 109 35.63 13.29 5.28
CA THR A 109 35.20 11.92 5.51
C THR A 109 35.72 11.47 6.86
N ILE A 110 34.90 10.74 7.65
CA ILE A 110 35.32 10.11 8.89
C ILE A 110 35.62 8.65 8.56
N GLU A 111 36.85 8.23 8.75
CA GLU A 111 37.29 6.85 8.65
C GLU A 111 37.43 6.27 10.04
N ALA A 112 36.47 5.41 10.43
CA ALA A 112 36.55 4.72 11.71
C ALA A 112 37.61 3.60 11.65
N GLU A 113 38.55 3.65 12.59
CA GLU A 113 39.61 2.64 12.73
C GLU A 113 39.20 1.55 13.73
N ASN A 114 38.74 1.95 14.91
CA ASN A 114 38.43 1.03 15.99
C ASN A 114 37.16 1.41 16.75
N ILE A 115 36.35 0.44 17.09
CA ILE A 115 35.15 0.59 17.91
C ILE A 115 35.20 -0.46 19.02
N LEU A 116 35.48 -0.01 20.22
CA LEU A 116 35.48 -0.85 21.42
C LEU A 116 34.18 -0.59 22.18
N SER A 117 33.45 -1.65 22.50
CA SER A 117 32.22 -1.59 23.29
C SER A 117 32.36 -2.54 24.47
N ASN A 118 32.33 -1.99 25.68
CA ASN A 118 32.09 -2.74 26.92
C ASN A 118 30.66 -2.45 27.40
N GLU A 119 30.14 -3.23 28.35
CA GLU A 119 28.74 -3.21 28.79
C GLU A 119 28.15 -1.81 29.11
N SER A 120 28.99 -0.82 29.36
CA SER A 120 28.56 0.56 29.67
C SER A 120 29.40 1.67 29.03
N GLN A 121 30.37 1.35 28.18
CA GLN A 121 31.27 2.33 27.60
C GLN A 121 31.59 2.01 26.13
N TYR A 122 31.47 3.01 25.26
CA TYR A 122 31.89 2.95 23.86
C TYR A 122 33.12 3.84 23.66
N THR A 123 34.12 3.33 22.98
CA THR A 123 35.27 4.11 22.49
C THR A 123 35.30 3.99 20.99
N ILE A 124 35.22 5.12 20.30
CA ILE A 124 35.32 5.19 18.84
C ILE A 124 36.57 5.99 18.49
N SER A 125 37.48 5.39 17.72
CA SER A 125 38.65 6.07 17.19
C SER A 125 38.69 5.97 15.68
N GLY A 126 39.37 6.93 15.05
CA GLY A 126 39.51 6.98 13.60
C GLY A 126 40.17 8.25 13.11
N PHE A 127 40.10 8.48 11.82
CA PHE A 127 40.71 9.64 11.16
C PHE A 127 39.65 10.50 10.50
N VAL A 128 39.91 11.80 10.44
CA VAL A 128 39.19 12.72 9.57
C VAL A 128 40.10 13.01 8.35
N VAL A 129 39.54 12.78 7.16
CA VAL A 129 40.26 12.83 5.89
C VAL A 129 39.56 13.81 4.96
N ASP A 130 40.33 14.56 4.20
CA ASP A 130 39.86 15.37 3.07
C ASP A 130 39.52 14.42 1.91
N THR A 131 38.27 14.39 1.50
CA THR A 131 37.78 13.46 0.47
C THR A 131 38.42 13.65 -0.89
N LYS A 132 38.88 14.88 -1.21
CA LYS A 132 39.45 15.22 -2.51
C LYS A 132 40.94 14.91 -2.60
N THR A 133 41.68 15.20 -1.52
CA THR A 133 43.12 15.04 -1.51
C THR A 133 43.61 13.76 -0.87
N GLY A 134 42.76 13.09 -0.08
CA GLY A 134 43.12 11.94 0.75
C GLY A 134 43.97 12.30 1.97
N ASN A 135 44.22 13.57 2.22
CA ASN A 135 45.06 14.00 3.34
C ASN A 135 44.28 13.96 4.66
N LYS A 136 44.98 13.56 5.72
CA LYS A 136 44.45 13.59 7.08
C LYS A 136 44.32 15.02 7.58
N VAL A 137 43.23 15.33 8.24
CA VAL A 137 42.84 16.69 8.59
C VAL A 137 43.01 16.89 10.10
N LYS A 138 44.00 17.65 10.50
CA LYS A 138 44.24 18.04 11.91
C LYS A 138 43.24 19.08 12.38
N GLU A 139 43.03 19.19 13.69
CA GLU A 139 42.17 20.19 14.33
C GLU A 139 40.75 20.25 13.75
N ALA A 140 40.26 19.13 13.25
CA ALA A 140 38.85 18.95 12.93
C ALA A 140 38.09 18.60 14.19
N SER A 141 36.96 19.25 14.42
CA SER A 141 36.09 18.91 15.54
C SER A 141 35.24 17.69 15.20
N VAL A 142 35.40 16.62 15.95
CA VAL A 142 34.54 15.42 15.87
C VAL A 142 33.67 15.36 17.09
N TYR A 143 32.36 15.36 16.93
CA TYR A 143 31.43 15.46 18.04
C TYR A 143 30.16 14.63 17.86
N GLU A 144 29.54 14.24 18.97
CA GLU A 144 28.18 13.71 19.04
C GLU A 144 27.28 14.71 19.75
N LYS A 145 26.37 15.32 19.01
CA LYS A 145 25.56 16.45 19.47
C LYS A 145 24.62 16.11 20.63
N ARG A 146 24.02 14.91 20.63
CA ARG A 146 23.04 14.50 21.65
C ARG A 146 23.70 14.15 22.98
N LEU A 147 24.91 13.59 22.91
CA LEU A 147 25.69 13.18 24.07
C LEU A 147 26.63 14.25 24.56
N LEU A 148 26.71 15.39 23.88
CA LEU A 148 27.59 16.53 24.20
C LEU A 148 29.06 16.12 24.37
N GLN A 149 29.51 15.18 23.55
CA GLN A 149 30.90 14.69 23.54
C GLN A 149 31.60 15.18 22.30
N SER A 150 32.81 15.68 22.43
CA SER A 150 33.63 16.15 21.31
C SER A 150 35.11 15.85 21.55
N ALA A 151 35.82 15.73 20.43
CA ALA A 151 37.28 15.64 20.37
C ALA A 151 37.79 16.47 19.19
N LEU A 152 38.99 16.99 19.28
CA LEU A 152 39.73 17.53 18.12
C LEU A 152 40.65 16.44 17.56
N THR A 153 40.77 16.40 16.24
CA THR A 153 41.78 15.55 15.62
C THR A 153 43.17 16.08 15.90
N ASP A 154 44.12 15.19 16.16
CA ASP A 154 45.54 15.49 16.35
C ASP A 154 46.26 15.88 15.02
N ASN A 155 47.57 16.00 15.07
CA ASN A 155 48.40 16.38 13.90
C ASN A 155 48.32 15.35 12.76
N ASP A 156 48.00 14.07 13.09
CA ASP A 156 47.85 12.99 12.14
C ASP A 156 46.37 12.80 11.72
N GLY A 157 45.50 13.76 12.09
CA GLY A 157 44.08 13.70 11.79
C GLY A 157 43.31 12.64 12.57
N HIS A 158 43.90 12.04 13.62
CA HIS A 158 43.30 10.98 14.44
C HIS A 158 42.47 11.57 15.56
N PHE A 159 41.33 10.92 15.87
CA PHE A 159 40.45 11.27 16.99
C PHE A 159 40.11 10.05 17.84
N ILE A 160 39.82 10.28 19.11
CA ILE A 160 39.27 9.29 20.04
C ILE A 160 38.11 9.92 20.81
N LEU A 161 36.94 9.30 20.70
CA LEU A 161 35.74 9.69 21.45
C LEU A 161 35.31 8.55 22.37
N ARG A 162 34.93 8.88 23.60
CA ARG A 162 34.47 7.93 24.61
C ARG A 162 33.10 8.35 25.12
N PHE A 163 32.17 7.37 25.13
CA PHE A 163 30.78 7.55 25.56
C PHE A 163 30.48 6.59 26.70
N ARG A 164 29.69 7.07 27.69
CA ARG A 164 29.15 6.21 28.76
C ARG A 164 27.66 5.97 28.53
N GLY A 165 27.19 4.78 28.89
CA GLY A 165 25.78 4.40 28.80
C GLY A 165 25.46 3.56 27.55
N LEU A 166 24.27 2.98 27.54
CA LEU A 166 23.75 2.20 26.43
C LEU A 166 23.07 3.14 25.42
N HIS A 167 23.63 3.28 24.24
CA HIS A 167 23.11 4.11 23.18
C HIS A 167 22.69 3.25 21.99
N SER A 168 21.45 3.42 21.55
CA SER A 168 20.94 2.74 20.35
C SER A 168 21.60 3.23 19.06
N SER A 169 22.11 4.46 19.06
CA SER A 169 22.87 5.02 17.94
C SER A 169 23.80 6.14 18.42
N VAL A 170 24.94 6.27 17.78
CA VAL A 170 25.90 7.35 17.98
C VAL A 170 26.15 8.01 16.63
N ILE A 171 25.95 9.33 16.54
CA ILE A 171 26.14 10.10 15.31
C ILE A 171 27.35 11.00 15.49
N LEU A 172 28.48 10.59 14.94
CA LEU A 172 29.67 11.43 14.91
C LEU A 172 29.57 12.42 13.77
N THR A 173 29.76 13.69 14.07
CA THR A 173 29.86 14.75 13.05
C THR A 173 31.28 15.31 13.08
N ALA A 174 31.93 15.35 11.92
CA ALA A 174 33.19 16.05 11.75
C ALA A 174 32.94 17.42 11.10
N SER A 175 33.53 18.46 11.67
CA SER A 175 33.39 19.83 11.21
C SER A 175 34.72 20.54 11.27
N LYS A 176 35.05 21.31 10.23
CA LYS A 176 36.20 22.22 10.20
C LYS A 176 35.89 23.42 9.29
N GLU A 177 36.51 24.54 9.57
CA GLU A 177 36.36 25.72 8.74
C GLU A 177 36.78 25.43 7.28
N THR A 178 36.04 25.95 6.31
CA THR A 178 36.17 25.70 4.86
C THR A 178 35.81 24.30 4.36
N TYR A 179 35.37 23.41 5.26
CA TYR A 179 34.91 22.07 4.93
C TYR A 179 33.40 21.92 5.16
N ARG A 180 32.76 21.09 4.36
CA ARG A 180 31.39 20.65 4.64
C ARG A 180 31.40 19.67 5.81
N ASP A 181 30.46 19.86 6.71
CA ASP A 181 30.26 18.93 7.81
C ASP A 181 29.90 17.55 7.24
N THR A 182 30.51 16.51 7.78
CA THR A 182 30.17 15.13 7.48
C THR A 182 29.71 14.41 8.72
N ALA A 183 28.79 13.45 8.59
CA ALA A 183 28.30 12.69 9.72
C ALA A 183 28.42 11.19 9.46
N LEU A 184 28.91 10.47 10.47
CA LEU A 184 29.03 9.02 10.51
C LEU A 184 28.12 8.47 11.61
N ILE A 185 27.21 7.55 11.24
CA ILE A 185 26.24 6.99 12.17
C ILE A 185 26.66 5.58 12.57
N PHE A 186 26.84 5.37 13.87
CA PHE A 186 27.07 4.07 14.48
C PHE A 186 25.78 3.61 15.16
N LEU A 187 25.31 2.41 14.83
CA LEU A 187 24.16 1.79 15.44
C LEU A 187 24.62 0.66 16.35
N ALA A 188 24.49 0.84 17.66
CA ALA A 188 24.94 -0.14 18.64
C ALA A 188 23.97 -1.32 18.78
N ASP A 189 22.66 -1.05 18.78
CA ASP A 189 21.59 -2.05 18.75
C ASP A 189 20.37 -1.45 18.08
N VAL A 190 19.90 -2.05 17.00
CA VAL A 190 18.79 -1.47 16.24
C VAL A 190 17.46 -1.89 16.87
N ASN A 191 17.04 -1.18 17.92
CA ASN A 191 15.67 -1.19 18.38
C ASN A 191 14.93 -0.02 17.74
N ILE A 192 14.45 -0.20 16.50
CA ILE A 192 13.69 0.84 15.82
C ILE A 192 12.24 0.73 16.24
N ARG A 193 11.78 1.74 17.00
CA ARG A 193 10.34 1.97 17.18
C ARG A 193 9.80 2.62 15.90
N PRO A 194 8.69 2.12 15.32
CA PRO A 194 8.06 2.77 14.18
C PRO A 194 7.57 4.16 14.60
N GLY A 195 7.99 5.20 13.94
CA GLY A 195 7.39 6.52 14.10
C GLY A 195 8.30 7.75 14.15
N ALA A 196 9.62 7.61 14.09
CA ALA A 196 10.50 8.77 14.13
C ALA A 196 11.31 8.91 12.83
N TYR A 197 11.03 10.00 12.13
CA TYR A 197 11.85 10.64 11.10
C TYR A 197 11.67 10.21 9.64
N ASN A 198 10.89 11.02 8.90
CA ASN A 198 10.82 11.00 7.43
C ASN A 198 11.84 12.00 6.84
N ASP A 199 13.03 11.55 6.51
CA ASP A 199 13.95 12.24 5.63
C ASP A 199 14.00 11.46 4.30
N PRO A 200 13.56 12.02 3.17
CA PRO A 200 13.51 11.31 1.89
C PRO A 200 14.88 10.79 1.42
N ASP A 201 15.97 11.45 1.80
CA ASP A 201 17.34 11.04 1.46
C ASP A 201 17.93 10.01 2.44
N LYS A 202 17.38 9.91 3.68
CA LYS A 202 17.72 8.88 4.67
C LYS A 202 16.90 7.59 4.53
N GLU A 203 15.81 7.58 3.78
CA GLU A 203 15.00 6.37 3.56
C GLU A 203 15.81 5.22 2.94
N LYS A 204 16.86 5.51 2.19
CA LYS A 204 17.72 4.47 1.57
C LYS A 204 18.51 3.65 2.61
N GLY A 205 18.90 4.24 3.72
CA GLY A 205 19.60 3.54 4.82
C GLY A 205 18.66 2.90 5.85
N ALA A 206 17.52 3.51 6.12
CA ALA A 206 16.51 3.02 7.06
C ALA A 206 15.71 1.82 6.53
N PHE A 207 15.76 1.57 5.22
CA PHE A 207 15.05 0.50 4.55
C PHE A 207 15.30 -0.88 5.17
N PHE A 208 16.57 -1.22 5.41
CA PHE A 208 16.92 -2.53 5.93
C PHE A 208 16.47 -2.77 7.37
N SER A 209 16.27 -1.72 8.15
CA SER A 209 15.84 -1.82 9.54
C SER A 209 14.33 -2.00 9.71
N ASN A 210 13.53 -1.52 8.75
CA ASN A 210 12.07 -1.51 8.83
C ASN A 210 11.40 -2.73 8.18
N THR A 211 12.11 -3.47 7.33
CA THR A 211 11.50 -4.50 6.48
C THR A 211 11.14 -5.78 7.23
N PHE A 212 11.88 -6.15 8.29
CA PHE A 212 11.65 -7.38 9.07
C PHE A 212 11.54 -7.17 10.58
N GLY A 213 10.93 -6.09 11.03
CA GLY A 213 10.67 -5.87 12.46
C GLY A 213 11.94 -5.74 13.32
N GLY A 214 13.03 -5.30 12.74
CA GLY A 214 14.23 -4.85 13.46
C GLY A 214 15.05 -5.91 14.21
N ARG A 215 14.69 -7.18 14.18
CA ARG A 215 15.39 -8.21 14.95
C ARG A 215 15.72 -9.45 14.12
N GLY A 216 16.98 -9.74 13.93
CA GLY A 216 17.46 -11.08 13.68
C GLY A 216 18.05 -11.35 12.29
N LEU A 217 17.31 -11.37 11.22
CA LEU A 217 17.75 -11.89 9.91
C LEU A 217 18.86 -11.05 9.26
N TRP A 218 18.76 -9.71 9.30
CA TRP A 218 19.77 -8.81 8.73
C TRP A 218 21.10 -8.82 9.48
N ARG A 219 21.03 -8.95 10.80
CA ARG A 219 22.22 -9.09 11.65
C ARG A 219 23.01 -10.34 11.32
N PHE A 220 22.31 -11.37 10.90
CA PHE A 220 22.89 -12.66 10.52
C PHE A 220 23.47 -12.63 9.10
N LEU A 221 22.82 -11.90 8.18
CA LEU A 221 23.17 -11.91 6.75
C LEU A 221 24.25 -10.89 6.36
N LEU A 222 24.40 -9.79 7.09
CA LEU A 222 25.40 -8.74 6.82
C LEU A 222 26.39 -8.62 7.97
N SER A 223 27.68 -8.68 7.65
CA SER A 223 28.74 -8.44 8.65
C SER A 223 28.70 -7.00 9.17
N SER A 224 29.18 -6.77 10.40
CA SER A 224 29.26 -5.44 11.00
C SER A 224 30.04 -4.46 10.13
N LYS A 225 31.11 -4.92 9.48
CA LYS A 225 31.96 -4.15 8.56
C LYS A 225 31.18 -3.69 7.32
N GLN A 226 30.37 -4.55 6.73
CA GLN A 226 29.50 -4.19 5.59
C GLN A 226 28.40 -3.21 5.97
N ARG A 227 27.82 -3.34 7.17
CA ARG A 227 26.81 -2.39 7.67
C ARG A 227 27.39 -0.98 7.85
N ILE A 228 28.60 -0.88 8.39
CA ILE A 228 29.30 0.41 8.57
C ILE A 228 29.67 1.01 7.22
N GLN A 229 30.21 0.24 6.29
CA GLN A 229 30.56 0.72 4.95
C GLN A 229 29.37 1.23 4.16
N ASN A 230 28.19 0.59 4.29
CA ASN A 230 26.96 1.01 3.63
C ASN A 230 26.43 2.37 4.10
N LEU A 231 26.74 2.75 5.33
CA LEU A 231 26.36 4.05 5.89
C LEU A 231 27.29 5.17 5.44
N ASN A 232 28.51 4.83 5.04
CA ASN A 232 29.60 5.78 4.81
C ASN A 232 29.89 6.10 3.35
N ILE A 233 29.31 5.36 2.39
CA ILE A 233 29.54 5.65 0.97
C ILE A 233 28.33 6.38 0.38
N PRO A 234 28.34 7.73 0.30
CA PRO A 234 27.32 8.45 -0.44
C PRO A 234 27.55 8.23 -1.94
N SER A 235 26.55 7.68 -2.63
CA SER A 235 26.30 7.77 -4.08
C SER A 235 27.41 7.38 -5.08
N PHE A 236 28.52 6.76 -4.70
CA PHE A 236 29.44 6.21 -5.70
C PHE A 236 28.95 4.84 -6.15
N LEU A 237 28.42 4.75 -7.36
CA LEU A 237 28.01 3.51 -8.00
C LEU A 237 29.00 3.15 -9.10
N ALA A 238 29.79 2.11 -8.90
CA ALA A 238 30.57 1.48 -9.96
C ALA A 238 29.67 0.56 -10.79
N GLN A 239 29.89 0.49 -12.09
CA GLN A 239 29.20 -0.48 -12.96
C GLN A 239 30.17 -1.58 -13.35
N THR A 240 29.75 -2.85 -13.22
CA THR A 240 30.53 -4.00 -13.64
C THR A 240 29.66 -4.96 -14.46
N PRO A 241 30.26 -5.71 -15.38
CA PRO A 241 29.49 -6.67 -16.18
C PRO A 241 29.02 -7.87 -15.37
N PHE A 242 29.78 -8.29 -14.33
CA PHE A 242 29.51 -9.54 -13.64
C PHE A 242 29.89 -9.49 -12.15
N GLN A 243 29.09 -10.16 -11.33
CA GLN A 243 29.38 -10.49 -9.93
C GLN A 243 29.10 -11.96 -9.66
N ALA A 244 30.01 -12.59 -8.93
CA ALA A 244 29.77 -13.86 -8.25
C ALA A 244 29.83 -13.65 -6.73
N SER A 245 28.92 -14.26 -5.99
CA SER A 245 28.87 -14.19 -4.53
C SER A 245 28.50 -15.55 -3.93
N PHE A 246 29.20 -15.94 -2.88
CA PHE A 246 28.77 -17.08 -2.06
C PHE A 246 27.72 -16.62 -1.03
N THR A 247 28.02 -15.53 -0.34
CA THR A 247 27.16 -14.85 0.66
C THR A 247 27.55 -13.37 0.70
N PRO A 248 26.71 -12.47 1.22
CA PRO A 248 27.10 -11.08 1.43
C PRO A 248 28.43 -10.96 2.16
N GLY A 249 29.41 -10.31 1.53
CA GLY A 249 30.79 -10.17 2.03
C GLY A 249 31.79 -11.13 1.43
N LEU A 250 31.38 -12.26 0.91
CA LEU A 250 32.20 -13.17 0.12
C LEU A 250 31.75 -13.11 -1.35
N SER A 251 31.98 -11.98 -1.98
CA SER A 251 31.70 -11.73 -3.39
C SER A 251 32.96 -11.32 -4.16
N SER A 252 32.90 -11.39 -5.48
CA SER A 252 34.00 -10.92 -6.37
C SER A 252 34.34 -9.44 -6.18
N HIS A 253 33.44 -8.65 -5.60
CA HIS A 253 33.66 -7.23 -5.27
C HIS A 253 33.92 -7.00 -3.78
N GLY A 254 34.00 -8.05 -2.97
CA GLY A 254 34.29 -7.98 -1.54
C GLY A 254 33.39 -7.00 -0.79
N SER A 255 33.98 -6.10 -0.02
CA SER A 255 33.27 -5.08 0.74
C SER A 255 32.60 -3.99 -0.10
N MET A 256 33.02 -3.81 -1.35
CA MET A 256 32.48 -2.81 -2.29
C MET A 256 31.20 -3.25 -3.00
N SER A 257 30.76 -4.49 -2.82
CA SER A 257 29.58 -5.06 -3.51
C SER A 257 28.32 -4.20 -3.38
N SER A 258 28.10 -3.56 -2.24
CA SER A 258 26.96 -2.66 -1.98
C SER A 258 27.00 -1.33 -2.76
N SER A 259 28.13 -1.02 -3.43
CA SER A 259 28.30 0.19 -4.26
C SER A 259 28.42 -0.16 -5.73
N VAL A 260 28.24 -1.41 -6.12
CA VAL A 260 28.40 -1.89 -7.49
C VAL A 260 27.05 -2.29 -8.09
N VAL A 261 26.75 -1.75 -9.26
CA VAL A 261 25.63 -2.15 -10.11
C VAL A 261 26.13 -3.15 -11.15
N ASN A 262 25.56 -4.34 -11.18
CA ASN A 262 25.99 -5.41 -12.06
C ASN A 262 25.03 -5.60 -13.24
N LYS A 263 25.53 -6.06 -14.39
CA LYS A 263 24.66 -6.56 -15.46
C LYS A 263 24.21 -7.99 -15.17
N VAL A 264 25.11 -8.83 -14.65
CA VAL A 264 24.79 -10.19 -14.22
C VAL A 264 25.34 -10.40 -12.81
N SER A 265 24.51 -10.96 -11.92
CA SER A 265 24.88 -11.29 -10.54
C SER A 265 24.46 -12.74 -10.25
N LEU A 266 25.42 -13.60 -9.95
CA LEU A 266 25.20 -14.99 -9.57
C LEU A 266 25.57 -15.17 -8.11
N ASN A 267 24.60 -15.54 -7.29
CA ASN A 267 24.74 -15.64 -5.84
C ASN A 267 24.42 -17.07 -5.39
N LEU A 268 25.39 -17.82 -4.87
CA LEU A 268 25.18 -19.22 -4.51
C LEU A 268 24.16 -19.34 -3.35
N LEU A 269 24.42 -18.73 -2.21
CA LEU A 269 23.46 -18.59 -1.12
C LEU A 269 22.74 -17.24 -1.22
N GLY A 270 23.50 -16.16 -1.23
CA GLY A 270 22.93 -14.82 -1.29
C GLY A 270 23.91 -13.77 -1.77
N GLY A 271 23.38 -12.72 -2.35
CA GLY A 271 24.14 -11.56 -2.82
C GLY A 271 23.71 -10.26 -2.17
N TYR A 272 24.64 -9.32 -2.10
CA TYR A 272 24.37 -7.93 -1.74
C TYR A 272 24.99 -7.02 -2.76
N THR A 273 24.18 -6.19 -3.43
CA THR A 273 24.61 -5.28 -4.51
C THR A 273 23.98 -3.90 -4.36
N ALA A 274 24.57 -2.91 -5.06
CA ALA A 274 23.91 -1.61 -5.22
C ALA A 274 22.65 -1.73 -6.09
N GLY A 275 22.63 -2.68 -7.02
CA GLY A 275 21.54 -2.93 -7.94
C GLY A 275 21.97 -3.83 -9.08
N THR A 276 21.02 -4.24 -9.92
CA THR A 276 21.31 -5.06 -11.11
C THR A 276 20.55 -4.55 -12.31
N ASP A 277 21.30 -4.28 -13.40
CA ASP A 277 20.75 -3.86 -14.71
C ASP A 277 20.80 -5.04 -15.71
N GLY A 278 20.19 -6.16 -15.35
CA GLY A 278 20.18 -7.37 -16.15
C GLY A 278 19.59 -8.54 -15.40
N VAL A 279 20.41 -9.56 -15.14
CA VAL A 279 19.95 -10.80 -14.50
C VAL A 279 20.63 -10.99 -13.15
N GLU A 280 19.84 -11.25 -12.13
CA GLU A 280 20.33 -11.62 -10.81
C GLU A 280 19.66 -12.89 -10.32
N VAL A 281 20.48 -13.87 -9.96
CA VAL A 281 20.01 -15.18 -9.49
C VAL A 281 20.68 -15.52 -8.18
N ALA A 282 19.90 -15.98 -7.20
CA ALA A 282 20.40 -16.47 -5.92
C ALA A 282 19.76 -17.80 -5.53
N GLY A 283 20.57 -18.67 -4.93
CA GLY A 283 20.05 -19.92 -4.35
C GLY A 283 19.05 -19.66 -3.21
N ALA A 284 19.34 -18.70 -2.35
CA ALA A 284 18.44 -18.34 -1.27
C ALA A 284 17.91 -16.89 -1.37
N PHE A 285 18.77 -15.87 -1.42
CA PHE A 285 18.28 -14.49 -1.33
C PHE A 285 19.11 -13.47 -2.11
N ASN A 286 18.43 -12.41 -2.58
CA ASN A 286 19.05 -11.22 -3.15
C ASN A 286 18.73 -10.00 -2.31
N LEU A 287 19.75 -9.19 -2.02
CA LEU A 287 19.66 -7.92 -1.31
C LEU A 287 20.21 -6.81 -2.21
N ASN A 288 19.41 -5.80 -2.47
CA ASN A 288 19.81 -4.70 -3.34
C ASN A 288 19.51 -3.35 -2.67
N LYS A 289 20.52 -2.50 -2.61
CA LYS A 289 20.38 -1.14 -2.07
C LYS A 289 19.58 -0.22 -3.01
N GLY A 290 19.77 -0.38 -4.31
CA GLY A 290 19.13 0.43 -5.35
C GLY A 290 18.18 -0.38 -6.25
N ASP A 291 18.14 0.01 -7.52
CA ASP A 291 17.16 -0.50 -8.48
C ASP A 291 17.55 -1.86 -9.09
N ILE A 292 16.52 -2.61 -9.43
CA ILE A 292 16.61 -3.82 -10.25
C ILE A 292 15.92 -3.58 -11.59
N LYS A 293 16.61 -3.95 -12.67
CA LYS A 293 16.05 -3.94 -14.01
C LYS A 293 16.17 -5.33 -14.63
N LYS A 294 15.14 -5.74 -15.37
CA LYS A 294 14.97 -6.99 -16.09
C LYS A 294 14.59 -8.17 -15.20
N ILE A 295 15.51 -9.03 -14.74
CA ILE A 295 15.16 -10.31 -14.10
C ILE A 295 15.87 -10.47 -12.77
N GLN A 296 15.11 -10.83 -11.74
CA GLN A 296 15.66 -11.20 -10.42
C GLN A 296 14.97 -12.46 -9.90
N ILE A 297 15.76 -13.45 -9.50
CA ILE A 297 15.28 -14.74 -9.03
C ILE A 297 15.97 -15.09 -7.71
N ALA A 298 15.22 -15.57 -6.73
CA ALA A 298 15.73 -16.10 -5.47
C ALA A 298 14.95 -17.33 -5.02
N GLY A 299 15.63 -18.30 -4.45
CA GLY A 299 14.97 -19.48 -3.87
C GLY A 299 14.06 -19.13 -2.71
N LEU A 300 14.42 -18.13 -1.89
CA LEU A 300 13.60 -17.69 -0.76
C LEU A 300 13.07 -16.26 -0.93
N PHE A 301 13.94 -15.24 -0.98
CA PHE A 301 13.44 -13.87 -0.99
C PHE A 301 14.33 -12.88 -1.76
N ASN A 302 13.64 -11.88 -2.33
CA ASN A 302 14.26 -10.70 -2.91
C ASN A 302 13.87 -9.46 -2.11
N ILE A 303 14.85 -8.65 -1.75
CA ILE A 303 14.62 -7.40 -1.05
C ILE A 303 15.36 -6.27 -1.75
N VAL A 304 14.59 -5.27 -2.21
CA VAL A 304 15.06 -4.19 -3.05
C VAL A 304 14.78 -2.84 -2.41
N GLY A 305 15.84 -2.09 -2.11
CA GLY A 305 15.78 -0.73 -1.56
C GLY A 305 15.31 0.31 -2.58
N GLY A 306 15.51 0.06 -3.84
CA GLY A 306 15.06 0.90 -4.96
C GLY A 306 13.75 0.44 -5.58
N SER A 307 13.64 0.65 -6.89
CA SER A 307 12.53 0.22 -7.72
C SER A 307 12.89 -1.06 -8.49
N VAL A 308 11.87 -1.82 -8.85
CA VAL A 308 12.01 -2.97 -9.75
C VAL A 308 11.29 -2.69 -11.06
N LYS A 309 12.00 -2.88 -12.18
CA LYS A 309 11.43 -2.83 -13.53
C LYS A 309 11.76 -4.13 -14.26
N GLY A 310 10.76 -5.01 -14.39
CA GLY A 310 10.94 -6.30 -15.03
C GLY A 310 10.25 -7.43 -14.28
N VAL A 311 10.93 -8.55 -14.14
CA VAL A 311 10.37 -9.77 -13.57
C VAL A 311 11.12 -10.13 -12.28
N GLN A 312 10.38 -10.43 -11.21
CA GLN A 312 10.94 -10.82 -9.93
C GLN A 312 10.26 -12.10 -9.43
N PHE A 313 11.04 -13.14 -9.17
CA PHE A 313 10.58 -14.41 -8.62
C PHE A 313 11.23 -14.67 -7.25
N ALA A 314 10.43 -15.10 -6.29
CA ALA A 314 10.90 -15.60 -5.01
C ALA A 314 10.09 -16.82 -4.57
N GLY A 315 10.75 -17.81 -4.01
CA GLY A 315 10.05 -18.96 -3.43
C GLY A 315 9.14 -18.57 -2.26
N VAL A 316 9.50 -17.52 -1.51
CA VAL A 316 8.73 -17.07 -0.34
C VAL A 316 8.28 -15.63 -0.46
N TYR A 317 9.21 -14.66 -0.64
CA TYR A 317 8.90 -13.25 -0.40
C TYR A 317 9.65 -12.29 -1.31
N ASN A 318 8.89 -11.32 -1.91
CA ASN A 318 9.45 -10.16 -2.57
C ASN A 318 9.09 -8.88 -1.81
N ASP A 319 10.07 -8.03 -1.52
CA ASP A 319 9.88 -6.71 -0.90
C ASP A 319 10.56 -5.60 -1.71
N VAL A 320 9.79 -4.62 -2.13
CA VAL A 320 10.27 -3.47 -2.92
C VAL A 320 9.92 -2.18 -2.18
N ASN A 321 10.93 -1.38 -1.90
CA ASN A 321 10.75 -0.14 -1.14
C ASN A 321 10.16 1.01 -1.97
N LEU A 322 10.56 1.13 -3.22
CA LEU A 322 10.03 2.16 -4.13
C LEU A 322 8.97 1.56 -5.08
N ASN A 323 9.07 1.84 -6.36
CA ASN A 323 8.05 1.46 -7.32
C ASN A 323 8.34 0.09 -7.94
N MET A 324 7.26 -0.59 -8.33
CA MET A 324 7.31 -1.83 -9.09
C MET A 324 6.69 -1.63 -10.46
N GLY A 325 7.38 -2.12 -11.50
CA GLY A 325 6.87 -2.23 -12.86
C GLY A 325 7.19 -3.60 -13.47
N GLY A 326 6.17 -4.33 -13.95
CA GLY A 326 6.33 -5.66 -14.54
C GLY A 326 5.63 -6.76 -13.78
N LEU A 327 6.29 -7.90 -13.58
CA LEU A 327 5.71 -9.10 -12.95
C LEU A 327 6.47 -9.47 -11.66
N HIS A 328 5.77 -9.57 -10.55
CA HIS A 328 6.28 -10.09 -9.29
C HIS A 328 5.55 -11.37 -8.89
N VAL A 329 6.30 -12.43 -8.65
CA VAL A 329 5.77 -13.72 -8.23
C VAL A 329 6.46 -14.15 -6.93
N ALA A 330 5.68 -14.49 -5.92
CA ALA A 330 6.17 -15.04 -4.66
C ALA A 330 5.33 -16.24 -4.25
N GLY A 331 5.98 -17.27 -3.73
CA GLY A 331 5.26 -18.43 -3.20
C GLY A 331 4.35 -18.08 -2.02
N ILE A 332 4.72 -17.07 -1.22
CA ILE A 332 3.90 -16.62 -0.09
C ILE A 332 3.45 -15.16 -0.32
N PHE A 333 4.37 -14.19 -0.39
CA PHE A 333 3.96 -12.79 -0.26
C PHE A 333 4.76 -11.82 -1.14
N ASN A 334 4.06 -10.88 -1.79
CA ASN A 334 4.66 -9.71 -2.43
C ASN A 334 4.30 -8.43 -1.68
N ARG A 335 5.27 -7.58 -1.42
CA ARG A 335 5.09 -6.27 -0.80
C ARG A 335 5.78 -5.19 -1.61
N VAL A 336 5.05 -4.09 -1.88
CA VAL A 336 5.58 -2.90 -2.56
C VAL A 336 5.14 -1.67 -1.79
N ARG A 337 6.10 -0.84 -1.34
CA ARG A 337 5.78 0.39 -0.60
C ARG A 337 5.45 1.56 -1.51
N GLY A 338 5.96 1.56 -2.73
CA GLY A 338 5.65 2.54 -3.76
C GLY A 338 4.45 2.16 -4.62
N LYS A 339 4.43 2.69 -5.85
CA LYS A 339 3.39 2.40 -6.84
C LYS A 339 3.67 1.08 -7.54
N VAL A 340 2.61 0.33 -7.83
CA VAL A 340 2.64 -0.91 -8.62
C VAL A 340 2.09 -0.63 -10.02
N ARG A 341 2.83 -1.04 -11.06
CA ARG A 341 2.39 -1.03 -12.45
C ARG A 341 2.70 -2.38 -13.09
N GLY A 342 1.71 -3.26 -13.19
CA GLY A 342 1.90 -4.61 -13.70
C GLY A 342 1.14 -5.66 -12.90
N MET A 343 1.75 -6.81 -12.68
CA MET A 343 1.10 -7.95 -12.05
C MET A 343 1.86 -8.41 -10.80
N GLN A 344 1.12 -8.69 -9.73
CA GLN A 344 1.62 -9.36 -8.53
C GLN A 344 0.87 -10.68 -8.34
N ILE A 345 1.60 -11.77 -8.17
CA ILE A 345 1.06 -13.11 -7.89
C ILE A 345 1.69 -13.59 -6.58
N GLY A 346 0.87 -13.77 -5.55
CA GLY A 346 1.30 -14.26 -4.23
C GLY A 346 0.50 -15.48 -3.82
N GLY A 347 1.15 -16.55 -3.39
CA GLY A 347 0.44 -17.74 -2.91
C GLY A 347 -0.49 -17.43 -1.73
N VAL A 348 -0.07 -16.55 -0.83
CA VAL A 348 -0.90 -16.06 0.28
C VAL A 348 -1.39 -14.64 -0.01
N GLY A 349 -0.50 -13.70 -0.37
CA GLY A 349 -0.96 -12.33 -0.49
C GLY A 349 -0.09 -11.37 -1.27
N ASN A 350 -0.72 -10.24 -1.65
CA ASN A 350 -0.05 -9.11 -2.25
C ASN A 350 -0.42 -7.81 -1.51
N VAL A 351 0.57 -6.98 -1.20
CA VAL A 351 0.37 -5.67 -0.58
C VAL A 351 1.05 -4.58 -1.38
N GLY A 352 0.25 -3.62 -1.86
CA GLY A 352 0.71 -2.36 -2.42
C GLY A 352 0.34 -1.20 -1.51
N LEU A 353 1.31 -0.56 -0.84
CA LEU A 353 0.99 0.52 0.11
C LEU A 353 0.56 1.82 -0.57
N LYS A 354 0.74 1.94 -1.89
CA LYS A 354 0.26 3.07 -2.71
C LYS A 354 -0.66 2.57 -3.84
N ASP A 355 -0.63 3.24 -4.97
CA ASP A 355 -1.51 2.94 -6.10
C ASP A 355 -1.08 1.66 -6.81
N VAL A 356 -2.03 0.81 -7.11
CA VAL A 356 -1.88 -0.38 -7.96
C VAL A 356 -2.59 -0.12 -9.28
N LYS A 357 -1.81 -0.17 -10.39
CA LYS A 357 -2.34 -0.16 -11.77
C LYS A 357 -1.98 -1.50 -12.41
N GLY A 358 -2.95 -2.40 -12.54
CA GLY A 358 -2.72 -3.74 -13.06
C GLY A 358 -3.48 -4.81 -12.31
N VAL A 359 -2.80 -5.93 -12.02
CA VAL A 359 -3.46 -7.14 -11.50
C VAL A 359 -2.77 -7.62 -10.22
N GLN A 360 -3.56 -7.96 -9.21
CA GLN A 360 -3.11 -8.68 -8.02
C GLN A 360 -3.88 -10.00 -7.89
N LEU A 361 -3.15 -11.12 -7.92
CA LEU A 361 -3.68 -12.47 -7.72
C LEU A 361 -3.11 -13.05 -6.43
N ALA A 362 -3.96 -13.47 -5.51
CA ALA A 362 -3.55 -14.03 -4.23
C ALA A 362 -4.40 -15.24 -3.83
N GLY A 363 -3.78 -16.20 -3.16
CA GLY A 363 -4.54 -17.30 -2.56
C GLY A 363 -5.48 -16.82 -1.45
N LEU A 364 -5.07 -15.83 -0.64
CA LEU A 364 -5.89 -15.33 0.46
C LEU A 364 -6.20 -13.83 0.38
N VAL A 365 -5.20 -12.94 0.27
CA VAL A 365 -5.41 -11.51 0.50
C VAL A 365 -4.70 -10.62 -0.51
N ASN A 366 -5.43 -9.67 -1.10
CA ASN A 366 -4.84 -8.51 -1.76
C ASN A 366 -5.19 -7.23 -1.01
N ALA A 367 -4.19 -6.37 -0.82
CA ALA A 367 -4.36 -5.07 -0.18
C ALA A 367 -3.67 -3.96 -0.95
N SER A 368 -4.35 -2.82 -1.11
CA SER A 368 -3.76 -1.63 -1.71
C SER A 368 -4.41 -0.34 -1.19
N LYS A 369 -3.78 0.80 -1.48
CA LYS A 369 -4.38 2.11 -1.22
C LYS A 369 -5.45 2.42 -2.26
N ASN A 370 -5.06 2.46 -3.53
CA ASN A 370 -5.95 2.59 -4.68
C ASN A 370 -5.68 1.46 -5.66
N THR A 371 -6.73 0.92 -6.29
CA THR A 371 -6.58 -0.01 -7.41
C THR A 371 -7.25 0.53 -8.66
N SER A 372 -6.50 0.51 -9.77
CA SER A 372 -7.02 0.65 -11.13
C SER A 372 -6.67 -0.63 -11.90
N GLY A 373 -7.60 -1.58 -11.95
CA GLY A 373 -7.37 -2.91 -12.52
C GLY A 373 -8.12 -4.01 -11.78
N VAL A 374 -7.47 -5.13 -11.53
CA VAL A 374 -8.12 -6.34 -10.99
C VAL A 374 -7.43 -6.82 -9.72
N GLN A 375 -8.23 -7.14 -8.70
CA GLN A 375 -7.82 -7.92 -7.53
C GLN A 375 -8.63 -9.21 -7.47
N PHE A 376 -7.94 -10.33 -7.47
CA PHE A 376 -8.54 -11.66 -7.32
C PHE A 376 -7.91 -12.36 -6.11
N SER A 377 -8.74 -12.81 -5.16
CA SER A 377 -8.27 -13.54 -3.98
C SER A 377 -9.24 -14.63 -3.55
N GLY A 378 -8.71 -15.66 -2.90
CA GLY A 378 -9.53 -16.70 -2.30
C GLY A 378 -10.35 -16.20 -1.11
N ALA A 379 -9.88 -15.20 -0.37
CA ALA A 379 -10.59 -14.72 0.81
C ALA A 379 -10.92 -13.22 0.77
N VAL A 380 -9.92 -12.32 0.71
CA VAL A 380 -10.16 -10.88 0.97
C VAL A 380 -9.43 -10.00 -0.04
N ASN A 381 -10.14 -9.05 -0.63
CA ASN A 381 -9.56 -7.90 -1.31
C ASN A 381 -9.87 -6.61 -0.56
N THR A 382 -8.90 -5.74 -0.38
CA THR A 382 -9.11 -4.46 0.29
C THR A 382 -8.43 -3.28 -0.40
N ASN A 383 -9.17 -2.16 -0.50
CA ASN A 383 -8.67 -0.86 -0.91
C ASN A 383 -8.99 0.18 0.16
N THR A 384 -7.95 0.76 0.78
CA THR A 384 -8.14 1.74 1.85
C THR A 384 -8.64 3.10 1.34
N GLU A 385 -8.58 3.34 0.01
CA GLU A 385 -9.11 4.54 -0.63
C GLU A 385 -10.07 4.19 -1.78
N ARG A 386 -9.60 4.05 -3.01
CA ARG A 386 -10.49 3.94 -4.19
C ARG A 386 -10.23 2.67 -5.00
N LEU A 387 -11.31 2.03 -5.41
CA LEU A 387 -11.34 0.99 -6.44
C LEU A 387 -11.89 1.56 -7.75
N ARG A 388 -11.11 1.45 -8.82
CA ARG A 388 -11.53 1.61 -10.22
C ARG A 388 -11.19 0.34 -10.97
N GLY A 389 -12.15 -0.56 -11.12
CA GLY A 389 -11.91 -1.86 -11.73
C GLY A 389 -12.67 -2.97 -11.03
N VAL A 390 -12.05 -4.11 -10.83
CA VAL A 390 -12.72 -5.33 -10.39
C VAL A 390 -12.06 -5.91 -9.14
N GLN A 391 -12.88 -6.24 -8.14
CA GLN A 391 -12.51 -7.08 -7.00
C GLN A 391 -13.34 -8.36 -7.01
N ILE A 392 -12.67 -9.51 -7.00
CA ILE A 392 -13.29 -10.83 -6.86
C ILE A 392 -12.65 -11.52 -5.67
N ALA A 393 -13.45 -11.83 -4.64
CA ALA A 393 -13.01 -12.54 -3.45
C ALA A 393 -13.98 -13.67 -3.11
N GLY A 394 -13.45 -14.76 -2.58
CA GLY A 394 -14.30 -15.83 -2.06
C GLY A 394 -15.16 -15.40 -0.86
N LEU A 395 -14.65 -14.49 -0.04
CA LEU A 395 -15.37 -14.05 1.17
C LEU A 395 -15.70 -12.55 1.15
N VAL A 396 -14.69 -11.67 1.19
CA VAL A 396 -14.92 -10.24 1.45
C VAL A 396 -14.19 -9.35 0.45
N ASN A 397 -14.90 -8.40 -0.13
CA ASN A 397 -14.33 -7.25 -0.81
C ASN A 397 -14.61 -5.97 0.00
N TYR A 398 -13.59 -5.13 0.15
CA TYR A 398 -13.73 -3.81 0.75
C TYR A 398 -13.07 -2.73 -0.11
N ALA A 399 -13.76 -1.62 -0.31
CA ALA A 399 -13.17 -0.41 -0.88
C ALA A 399 -13.82 0.83 -0.24
N LYS A 400 -13.02 1.82 0.21
CA LYS A 400 -13.59 3.05 0.76
C LYS A 400 -14.45 3.79 -0.27
N LYS A 401 -13.96 3.94 -1.51
CA LYS A 401 -14.73 4.44 -2.66
C LYS A 401 -14.73 3.39 -3.76
N MET A 402 -15.88 2.84 -4.06
CA MET A 402 -16.05 1.80 -5.06
C MET A 402 -16.69 2.38 -6.32
N ASP A 403 -15.88 2.53 -7.39
CA ASP A 403 -16.30 3.02 -8.70
C ASP A 403 -16.16 1.90 -9.78
N GLY A 404 -16.33 0.66 -9.40
CA GLY A 404 -16.11 -0.48 -10.28
C GLY A 404 -17.06 -1.63 -9.99
N PHE A 405 -16.52 -2.84 -9.94
CA PHE A 405 -17.26 -4.07 -9.74
C PHE A 405 -16.68 -4.88 -8.56
N GLN A 406 -17.56 -5.37 -7.70
CA GLN A 406 -17.21 -6.31 -6.62
C GLN A 406 -18.03 -7.59 -6.74
N PHE A 407 -17.37 -8.74 -6.63
CA PHE A 407 -17.98 -10.05 -6.54
C PHE A 407 -17.42 -10.82 -5.34
N GLY A 408 -18.28 -11.22 -4.41
CA GLY A 408 -17.89 -11.95 -3.20
C GLY A 408 -19.09 -12.20 -2.28
N VAL A 409 -18.92 -13.04 -1.26
CA VAL A 409 -20.00 -13.29 -0.30
C VAL A 409 -20.44 -11.98 0.36
N VAL A 410 -19.48 -11.16 0.79
CA VAL A 410 -19.72 -9.85 1.41
C VAL A 410 -18.95 -8.79 0.65
N ASN A 411 -19.66 -7.77 0.17
CA ASN A 411 -19.07 -6.60 -0.47
C ASN A 411 -19.35 -5.34 0.36
N LEU A 412 -18.30 -4.64 0.73
CA LEU A 412 -18.35 -3.47 1.61
C LEU A 412 -17.77 -2.24 0.92
N ALA A 413 -18.42 -1.10 1.07
CA ALA A 413 -17.88 0.19 0.65
C ALA A 413 -18.35 1.31 1.58
N ASP A 414 -17.53 2.34 1.80
CA ASP A 414 -18.03 3.56 2.45
C ASP A 414 -18.93 4.34 1.48
N SER A 415 -18.55 4.36 0.18
CA SER A 415 -19.35 4.94 -0.89
C SER A 415 -19.22 4.11 -2.16
N SER A 416 -20.33 3.80 -2.80
CA SER A 416 -20.38 3.02 -4.04
C SER A 416 -21.15 3.75 -5.12
N SER A 417 -20.52 3.91 -6.30
CA SER A 417 -21.17 4.25 -7.57
C SER A 417 -21.17 3.08 -8.56
N GLY A 418 -20.49 2.01 -8.22
CA GLY A 418 -20.35 0.81 -9.03
C GLY A 418 -21.38 -0.28 -8.69
N VAL A 419 -21.06 -1.50 -9.07
CA VAL A 419 -21.94 -2.67 -8.94
C VAL A 419 -21.29 -3.70 -8.03
N SER A 420 -22.08 -4.24 -7.09
CA SER A 420 -21.65 -5.32 -6.20
C SER A 420 -22.59 -6.51 -6.31
N ILE A 421 -22.03 -7.71 -6.51
CA ILE A 421 -22.75 -8.98 -6.51
C ILE A 421 -22.27 -9.84 -5.36
N GLY A 422 -23.16 -10.18 -4.45
CA GLY A 422 -22.88 -11.01 -3.29
C GLY A 422 -24.10 -11.22 -2.45
N LEU A 423 -23.97 -12.06 -1.43
CA LEU A 423 -25.05 -12.24 -0.47
C LEU A 423 -25.35 -10.92 0.27
N ILE A 424 -24.30 -10.23 0.70
CA ILE A 424 -24.43 -8.97 1.45
C ILE A 424 -23.62 -7.90 0.74
N ASN A 425 -24.31 -6.83 0.30
CA ASN A 425 -23.67 -5.68 -0.36
C ASN A 425 -24.00 -4.42 0.44
N LEU A 426 -23.04 -3.92 1.23
CA LEU A 426 -23.25 -2.77 2.10
C LEU A 426 -22.41 -1.58 1.64
N SER A 427 -23.08 -0.45 1.43
CA SER A 427 -22.42 0.85 1.29
C SER A 427 -23.19 1.92 2.07
N HIS A 428 -22.50 2.99 2.47
CA HIS A 428 -23.12 4.06 3.25
C HIS A 428 -24.21 4.80 2.46
N ASN A 429 -24.01 4.92 1.15
CA ASN A 429 -24.98 5.49 0.21
C ASN A 429 -25.82 4.41 -0.50
N GLY A 430 -25.81 3.19 -0.01
CA GLY A 430 -26.48 2.05 -0.63
C GLY A 430 -27.84 1.72 -0.03
N TYR A 431 -28.45 0.69 -0.57
CA TYR A 431 -29.72 0.16 -0.11
C TYR A 431 -29.54 -0.72 1.12
N ARG A 432 -30.38 -0.47 2.12
CA ARG A 432 -30.70 -1.34 3.24
C ARG A 432 -32.21 -1.28 3.38
N LYS A 433 -32.91 -2.13 2.60
CA LYS A 433 -34.37 -2.08 2.52
C LYS A 433 -34.95 -3.40 2.99
N ILE A 434 -36.03 -3.35 3.77
CA ILE A 434 -36.85 -4.48 4.14
C ILE A 434 -38.19 -4.29 3.47
N SER A 435 -38.68 -5.33 2.76
CA SER A 435 -40.01 -5.29 2.16
C SER A 435 -40.87 -6.38 2.77
N LEU A 436 -42.12 -6.04 3.11
CA LEU A 436 -43.19 -6.94 3.49
C LEU A 436 -44.22 -6.94 2.36
N TYR A 437 -44.55 -8.11 1.81
CA TYR A 437 -45.41 -8.17 0.64
C TYR A 437 -46.15 -9.50 0.53
N THR A 438 -47.17 -9.49 -0.29
CA THR A 438 -47.95 -10.65 -0.68
C THR A 438 -47.75 -10.98 -2.16
N ASN A 439 -47.89 -12.25 -2.50
CA ASN A 439 -47.99 -12.71 -3.88
C ASN A 439 -48.95 -13.94 -3.98
N GLU A 440 -49.15 -14.44 -5.18
CA GLU A 440 -50.06 -15.56 -5.46
C GLU A 440 -49.60 -16.92 -4.91
N VAL A 441 -48.32 -17.09 -4.54
CA VAL A 441 -47.75 -18.33 -4.02
C VAL A 441 -47.72 -18.33 -2.49
N THR A 442 -47.23 -17.22 -1.91
CA THR A 442 -47.11 -17.04 -0.46
C THR A 442 -47.76 -15.73 -0.07
N ASN A 443 -48.73 -15.81 0.84
CA ASN A 443 -49.51 -14.66 1.27
C ASN A 443 -48.72 -13.67 2.15
N THR A 444 -47.62 -14.12 2.73
CA THR A 444 -46.74 -13.27 3.53
C THR A 444 -45.29 -13.53 3.16
N ASN A 445 -44.61 -12.47 2.71
CA ASN A 445 -43.18 -12.50 2.35
C ASN A 445 -42.46 -11.37 3.03
N ILE A 446 -41.23 -11.63 3.41
CA ILE A 446 -40.26 -10.65 3.83
C ILE A 446 -39.06 -10.71 2.87
N SER A 447 -38.58 -9.60 2.40
CA SER A 447 -37.31 -9.55 1.68
C SER A 447 -36.36 -8.48 2.26
N PHE A 448 -35.08 -8.83 2.28
CA PHE A 448 -34.02 -7.93 2.67
C PHE A 448 -33.16 -7.61 1.45
N LYS A 449 -33.05 -6.33 1.10
CA LYS A 449 -32.34 -5.83 -0.10
C LYS A 449 -31.09 -5.07 0.29
N THR A 450 -29.94 -5.43 -0.31
CA THR A 450 -28.64 -4.78 -0.08
C THR A 450 -27.94 -4.50 -1.40
N GLY A 451 -27.33 -3.34 -1.54
CA GLY A 451 -26.65 -2.91 -2.76
C GLY A 451 -26.92 -1.45 -3.10
N ASN A 452 -27.23 -1.15 -4.34
CA ASN A 452 -27.63 0.19 -4.79
C ASN A 452 -28.68 0.11 -5.91
N ALA A 453 -29.10 1.26 -6.45
CA ALA A 453 -30.12 1.28 -7.51
C ALA A 453 -29.67 0.51 -8.77
N ASN A 454 -28.38 0.55 -9.11
CA ASN A 454 -27.84 -0.11 -10.30
C ASN A 454 -27.88 -1.64 -10.20
N LEU A 455 -27.63 -2.17 -9.01
CA LEU A 455 -27.78 -3.59 -8.73
C LEU A 455 -27.85 -3.81 -7.21
N TYR A 456 -28.85 -4.56 -6.78
CA TYR A 456 -28.97 -5.01 -5.41
C TYR A 456 -29.24 -6.52 -5.35
N SER A 457 -28.78 -7.12 -4.26
CA SER A 457 -29.15 -8.50 -3.88
C SER A 457 -30.35 -8.45 -2.99
N LEU A 458 -31.21 -9.46 -3.10
CA LEU A 458 -32.36 -9.60 -2.22
C LEU A 458 -32.46 -11.04 -1.69
N PHE A 459 -32.70 -11.15 -0.39
CA PHE A 459 -33.08 -12.40 0.29
C PHE A 459 -34.55 -12.39 0.51
N ILE A 460 -35.18 -13.52 0.32
CA ILE A 460 -36.63 -13.69 0.46
C ILE A 460 -36.90 -14.85 1.41
N ALA A 461 -37.83 -14.63 2.32
CA ALA A 461 -38.46 -15.67 3.07
C ALA A 461 -39.96 -15.45 3.00
N GLY A 462 -40.70 -16.48 2.69
CA GLY A 462 -42.17 -16.43 2.57
C GLY A 462 -42.84 -17.60 3.21
N LYS A 463 -44.08 -17.38 3.67
CA LYS A 463 -44.95 -18.44 4.21
C LYS A 463 -46.38 -18.20 3.77
N ASN A 464 -47.04 -19.28 3.41
CA ASN A 464 -48.49 -19.26 3.25
C ASN A 464 -49.15 -19.68 4.57
N PHE A 465 -49.95 -18.77 5.15
CA PHE A 465 -50.67 -19.01 6.39
C PHE A 465 -52.10 -19.53 6.15
N SER A 466 -52.48 -19.84 4.89
CA SER A 466 -53.78 -20.46 4.64
C SER A 466 -53.76 -21.96 5.03
N ASP A 467 -54.86 -22.47 5.57
CA ASP A 467 -54.96 -23.79 6.18
C ASP A 467 -54.79 -24.96 5.20
N THR A 468 -54.79 -24.74 3.89
CA THR A 468 -54.87 -25.80 2.88
C THR A 468 -53.53 -26.19 2.26
N ALA A 469 -52.46 -25.37 2.36
CA ALA A 469 -51.15 -25.70 1.83
C ALA A 469 -50.03 -25.05 2.65
N GLN A 470 -49.20 -25.88 3.30
CA GLN A 470 -47.98 -25.42 3.99
C GLN A 470 -46.87 -25.11 2.98
N VAL A 471 -46.87 -23.91 2.43
CA VAL A 471 -45.79 -23.44 1.55
C VAL A 471 -44.89 -22.51 2.34
N ILE A 472 -43.62 -22.89 2.47
CA ILE A 472 -42.54 -22.00 2.97
C ILE A 472 -41.55 -21.80 1.84
N SER A 473 -41.17 -20.58 1.58
CA SER A 473 -40.18 -20.23 0.56
C SER A 473 -38.95 -19.55 1.15
N PHE A 474 -37.79 -19.92 0.65
CA PHE A 474 -36.53 -19.20 0.89
C PHE A 474 -35.85 -18.95 -0.46
N GLY A 475 -35.36 -17.74 -0.68
CA GLY A 475 -34.79 -17.41 -1.96
C GLY A 475 -33.79 -16.29 -1.94
N PHE A 476 -33.10 -16.22 -3.05
CA PHE A 476 -32.13 -15.17 -3.38
C PHE A 476 -32.48 -14.61 -4.75
N GLY A 477 -32.15 -13.33 -4.95
CA GLY A 477 -32.35 -12.69 -6.24
C GLY A 477 -31.46 -11.47 -6.43
N LEU A 478 -31.54 -10.95 -7.64
CA LEU A 478 -30.92 -9.70 -8.04
C LEU A 478 -31.98 -8.75 -8.58
N GLY A 479 -31.77 -7.46 -8.37
CA GLY A 479 -32.69 -6.43 -8.85
C GLY A 479 -31.99 -5.16 -9.27
N HIS A 480 -32.67 -4.41 -10.13
CA HIS A 480 -32.28 -3.08 -10.61
C HIS A 480 -33.45 -2.12 -10.41
N ASP A 481 -33.19 -0.94 -9.85
CA ASP A 481 -34.18 0.13 -9.70
C ASP A 481 -33.96 1.22 -10.77
N PHE A 482 -34.91 1.36 -11.67
CA PHE A 482 -35.03 2.51 -12.57
C PHE A 482 -35.66 3.68 -11.79
N VAL A 483 -34.83 4.56 -11.25
CA VAL A 483 -35.30 5.73 -10.50
C VAL A 483 -35.80 6.80 -11.48
N LEU A 484 -37.11 6.98 -11.59
CA LEU A 484 -37.71 7.96 -12.48
C LEU A 484 -37.65 9.36 -11.88
N ASN A 485 -37.98 9.48 -10.61
CA ASN A 485 -37.90 10.73 -9.85
C ASN A 485 -37.88 10.44 -8.33
N LYS A 486 -37.95 11.46 -7.49
CA LYS A 486 -37.92 11.31 -6.01
C LYS A 486 -39.07 10.47 -5.45
N HIS A 487 -40.20 10.40 -6.17
CA HIS A 487 -41.42 9.75 -5.72
C HIS A 487 -41.66 8.40 -6.39
N PHE A 488 -41.16 8.17 -7.60
CA PHE A 488 -41.47 6.97 -8.37
C PHE A 488 -40.22 6.28 -8.87
N SER A 489 -40.23 4.96 -8.79
CA SER A 489 -39.23 4.08 -9.40
C SER A 489 -39.87 2.77 -9.89
N ILE A 490 -39.16 2.07 -10.76
CA ILE A 490 -39.55 0.76 -11.26
C ILE A 490 -38.44 -0.21 -10.89
N ALA A 491 -38.75 -1.21 -10.06
CA ALA A 491 -37.85 -2.27 -9.72
C ALA A 491 -38.07 -3.47 -10.63
N VAL A 492 -37.00 -3.93 -11.28
CA VAL A 492 -36.98 -5.19 -12.03
C VAL A 492 -36.13 -6.19 -11.26
N GLU A 493 -36.72 -7.32 -10.89
CA GLU A 493 -36.11 -8.31 -10.00
C GLU A 493 -36.24 -9.72 -10.59
N GLY A 494 -35.14 -10.49 -10.54
CA GLY A 494 -35.10 -11.90 -10.84
C GLY A 494 -34.76 -12.70 -9.58
N THR A 495 -35.55 -13.69 -9.23
CA THR A 495 -35.40 -14.48 -8.00
C THR A 495 -35.44 -15.96 -8.25
N ILE A 496 -34.71 -16.71 -7.44
CA ILE A 496 -34.75 -18.17 -7.37
C ILE A 496 -35.13 -18.52 -5.92
N GLN A 497 -36.17 -19.28 -5.74
CA GLN A 497 -36.72 -19.64 -4.42
C GLN A 497 -36.83 -21.16 -4.33
N SER A 498 -36.39 -21.72 -3.21
CA SER A 498 -36.66 -23.10 -2.82
C SER A 498 -37.96 -23.15 -2.02
N LEU A 499 -38.89 -24.02 -2.40
CA LEU A 499 -40.15 -24.17 -1.74
C LEU A 499 -40.16 -25.45 -0.88
N TYR A 500 -40.50 -25.29 0.38
CA TYR A 500 -40.84 -26.42 1.25
C TYR A 500 -42.37 -26.62 1.23
N LEU A 501 -42.78 -27.79 0.77
CA LEU A 501 -44.21 -28.15 0.57
C LEU A 501 -44.67 -29.26 1.54
N GLY A 502 -44.10 -29.28 2.75
CA GLY A 502 -44.46 -30.23 3.79
C GLY A 502 -43.54 -31.45 3.89
N ASN A 503 -42.63 -31.68 2.94
CA ASN A 503 -41.56 -32.65 3.04
C ASN A 503 -40.26 -32.07 2.40
N SER A 504 -39.13 -32.72 2.64
CA SER A 504 -37.83 -32.35 2.10
C SER A 504 -37.28 -33.37 1.09
N ASP A 505 -38.08 -34.32 0.66
CA ASP A 505 -37.65 -35.45 -0.19
C ASP A 505 -37.44 -35.03 -1.63
N TYR A 506 -38.04 -33.91 -2.03
CA TYR A 506 -38.00 -33.40 -3.41
C TYR A 506 -37.57 -31.94 -3.46
N VAL A 507 -36.87 -31.58 -4.52
CA VAL A 507 -36.44 -30.20 -4.79
C VAL A 507 -37.56 -29.47 -5.53
N ASN A 508 -38.11 -28.46 -4.88
CA ASN A 508 -39.13 -27.59 -5.46
C ASN A 508 -38.56 -26.20 -5.66
N THR A 509 -38.37 -25.79 -6.92
CA THR A 509 -37.75 -24.51 -7.27
C THR A 509 -38.75 -23.62 -7.99
N LEU A 510 -38.87 -22.39 -7.51
CA LEU A 510 -39.65 -21.32 -8.11
C LEU A 510 -38.71 -20.22 -8.63
N TYR A 511 -38.74 -19.99 -9.93
CA TYR A 511 -38.08 -18.86 -10.58
C TYR A 511 -39.12 -17.76 -10.78
N ARG A 512 -38.82 -16.55 -10.38
CA ARG A 512 -39.70 -15.40 -10.59
C ARG A 512 -38.93 -14.24 -11.24
N PHE A 513 -39.56 -13.68 -12.24
CA PHE A 513 -39.16 -12.39 -12.82
C PHE A 513 -40.29 -11.41 -12.57
N GLN A 514 -40.01 -10.28 -11.91
CA GLN A 514 -41.03 -9.35 -11.45
C GLN A 514 -40.64 -7.90 -11.75
N THR A 515 -41.67 -7.11 -12.06
CA THR A 515 -41.52 -5.67 -12.29
C THR A 515 -42.46 -4.96 -11.33
N ASN A 516 -41.90 -4.24 -10.35
CA ASN A 516 -42.64 -3.58 -9.30
C ASN A 516 -42.62 -2.07 -9.50
N PHE A 517 -43.75 -1.43 -9.66
CA PHE A 517 -43.90 0.02 -9.62
C PHE A 517 -43.90 0.46 -8.16
N GLN A 518 -42.97 1.34 -7.81
CA GLN A 518 -42.77 1.82 -6.43
C GLN A 518 -43.15 3.28 -6.33
N ALA A 519 -43.95 3.62 -5.30
CA ALA A 519 -44.29 4.97 -4.91
C ALA A 519 -43.69 5.28 -3.54
N ASN A 520 -42.71 6.16 -3.47
CA ASN A 520 -42.08 6.63 -2.24
C ASN A 520 -42.99 7.64 -1.55
N ILE A 521 -43.70 7.23 -0.51
CA ILE A 521 -44.58 8.10 0.29
C ILE A 521 -43.77 8.93 1.26
N HIS A 522 -42.70 8.36 1.80
CA HIS A 522 -41.77 9.00 2.72
C HIS A 522 -40.36 8.52 2.40
N LYS A 523 -39.33 9.26 2.84
CA LYS A 523 -37.93 8.86 2.59
C LYS A 523 -37.57 7.46 3.11
N TYR A 524 -38.35 6.95 4.06
CA TYR A 524 -38.17 5.64 4.67
C TYR A 524 -39.22 4.60 4.25
N VAL A 525 -40.28 5.01 3.55
CA VAL A 525 -41.42 4.12 3.26
C VAL A 525 -41.85 4.26 1.81
N ALA A 526 -41.93 3.15 1.10
CA ALA A 526 -42.49 3.06 -0.24
C ALA A 526 -43.56 1.95 -0.32
N LEU A 527 -44.62 2.20 -1.07
CA LEU A 527 -45.54 1.18 -1.51
C LEU A 527 -45.10 0.66 -2.88
N PHE A 528 -45.35 -0.60 -3.13
CA PHE A 528 -45.10 -1.17 -4.46
C PHE A 528 -46.16 -2.19 -4.86
N ALA A 529 -46.41 -2.28 -6.13
CA ALA A 529 -47.20 -3.32 -6.75
C ALA A 529 -46.73 -3.56 -8.18
N GLY A 530 -46.89 -4.76 -8.68
CA GLY A 530 -46.55 -5.07 -10.06
C GLY A 530 -46.77 -6.51 -10.48
N PRO A 531 -46.69 -6.78 -11.79
CA PRO A 531 -46.80 -8.11 -12.34
C PRO A 531 -45.51 -8.93 -12.11
N ALA A 532 -45.72 -10.25 -12.02
CA ALA A 532 -44.62 -11.22 -11.97
C ALA A 532 -44.90 -12.37 -12.94
N TYR A 533 -43.84 -12.91 -13.53
CA TYR A 533 -43.89 -14.18 -14.22
C TYR A 533 -43.21 -15.24 -13.35
N SER A 534 -43.91 -16.30 -13.05
CA SER A 534 -43.47 -17.42 -12.18
C SER A 534 -43.27 -18.67 -13.02
N TYR A 535 -42.14 -19.38 -12.79
CA TYR A 535 -41.89 -20.70 -13.36
C TYR A 535 -41.54 -21.66 -12.22
N TYR A 536 -42.36 -22.66 -12.02
CA TYR A 536 -42.19 -23.68 -11.00
C TYR A 536 -41.71 -24.98 -11.60
N LYS A 537 -40.69 -25.58 -11.01
CA LYS A 537 -40.17 -26.90 -11.35
C LYS A 537 -40.04 -27.74 -10.09
N SER A 538 -40.46 -28.99 -10.15
CA SER A 538 -40.32 -29.98 -9.07
C SER A 538 -39.74 -31.27 -9.68
N ASP A 539 -38.92 -31.98 -8.88
CA ASP A 539 -38.47 -33.35 -9.19
C ASP A 539 -39.36 -34.44 -8.57
N ALA A 540 -40.42 -34.04 -7.91
CA ALA A 540 -41.42 -34.97 -7.38
C ALA A 540 -42.15 -35.71 -8.51
N PRO A 541 -42.48 -36.99 -8.31
CA PRO A 541 -43.19 -37.78 -9.31
C PRO A 541 -44.56 -37.17 -9.67
N MET A 542 -44.94 -37.29 -10.92
CA MET A 542 -46.27 -36.92 -11.40
C MET A 542 -47.28 -37.98 -10.92
N GLY A 543 -48.29 -37.60 -10.14
CA GLY A 543 -49.29 -38.51 -9.59
C GLY A 543 -50.56 -37.81 -9.15
N SER A 544 -51.54 -38.58 -8.65
CA SER A 544 -52.92 -38.12 -8.51
C SER A 544 -53.24 -37.38 -7.20
N SER A 545 -52.44 -37.40 -6.19
CA SER A 545 -52.49 -36.51 -4.99
C SER A 545 -51.65 -37.06 -3.83
N GLY A 546 -51.16 -36.19 -2.96
CA GLY A 546 -50.43 -36.50 -1.73
C GLY A 546 -49.08 -35.84 -1.61
N LYS A 547 -48.47 -35.84 -0.40
CA LYS A 547 -47.17 -35.17 -0.12
C LYS A 547 -45.99 -35.77 -0.89
N ASN A 548 -46.13 -36.98 -1.42
CA ASN A 548 -45.08 -37.68 -2.18
C ASN A 548 -45.16 -37.43 -3.70
N TYR A 549 -46.07 -36.60 -4.14
CA TYR A 549 -46.26 -36.25 -5.53
C TYR A 549 -46.10 -34.76 -5.73
N LYS A 550 -45.87 -34.36 -6.99
CA LYS A 550 -45.76 -32.97 -7.37
C LYS A 550 -47.01 -32.19 -6.94
N GLN A 551 -46.83 -31.25 -6.00
CA GLN A 551 -47.92 -30.40 -5.55
C GLN A 551 -48.18 -29.29 -6.54
N GLU A 552 -49.47 -29.02 -6.79
CA GLU A 552 -49.89 -27.94 -7.67
C GLU A 552 -49.97 -26.64 -6.88
N ILE A 553 -49.03 -25.76 -7.13
CA ILE A 553 -48.98 -24.42 -6.53
C ILE A 553 -49.35 -23.31 -7.53
N ALA A 554 -49.50 -23.71 -8.80
CA ALA A 554 -49.86 -22.80 -9.86
C ALA A 554 -51.34 -22.41 -9.76
N PRO A 555 -51.71 -21.15 -10.08
CA PRO A 555 -53.12 -20.76 -10.21
C PRO A 555 -53.81 -21.55 -11.34
N ASN A 556 -55.14 -21.55 -11.33
CA ASN A 556 -55.96 -22.26 -12.35
C ASN A 556 -55.57 -21.93 -13.81
N LYS A 557 -55.06 -20.73 -14.06
CA LYS A 557 -54.54 -20.31 -15.37
C LYS A 557 -53.01 -20.40 -15.38
N HIS A 558 -52.45 -21.52 -15.80
CA HIS A 558 -51.01 -21.73 -15.97
C HIS A 558 -50.72 -22.46 -17.27
N HIS A 559 -49.48 -22.37 -17.73
CA HIS A 559 -48.96 -23.08 -18.91
C HIS A 559 -48.07 -24.22 -18.41
N ASN A 560 -48.34 -25.44 -18.89
CA ASN A 560 -47.53 -26.62 -18.64
C ASN A 560 -46.46 -26.77 -19.73
N PHE A 561 -45.21 -26.91 -19.31
CA PHE A 561 -44.06 -27.16 -20.19
C PHE A 561 -43.78 -28.67 -20.28
N GLY A 562 -43.31 -29.14 -21.41
CA GLY A 562 -43.05 -30.56 -21.68
C GLY A 562 -42.05 -31.24 -20.74
N ASN A 563 -41.30 -30.47 -19.95
CA ASN A 563 -40.37 -30.94 -18.91
C ASN A 563 -41.01 -31.00 -17.47
N GLY A 564 -42.31 -30.92 -17.38
CA GLY A 564 -43.03 -30.92 -16.12
C GLY A 564 -43.00 -29.57 -15.37
N GLY A 565 -42.45 -28.52 -15.96
CA GLY A 565 -42.49 -27.16 -15.41
C GLY A 565 -43.87 -26.51 -15.62
N GLN A 566 -44.23 -25.60 -14.74
CA GLN A 566 -45.46 -24.81 -14.80
C GLN A 566 -45.14 -23.33 -14.75
N GLY A 567 -45.68 -22.55 -15.68
CA GLY A 567 -45.47 -21.10 -15.75
C GLY A 567 -46.78 -20.32 -15.75
N TRP A 568 -46.80 -19.19 -15.05
CA TRP A 568 -48.00 -18.33 -14.95
C TRP A 568 -47.63 -16.87 -14.72
N LEU A 569 -48.60 -16.01 -14.98
CA LEU A 569 -48.57 -14.60 -14.60
C LEU A 569 -49.16 -14.44 -13.20
N GLY A 570 -48.42 -13.80 -12.34
CA GLY A 570 -48.81 -13.47 -10.97
C GLY A 570 -48.60 -11.99 -10.67
N PHE A 571 -48.60 -11.67 -9.39
CA PHE A 571 -48.45 -10.29 -8.92
C PHE A 571 -47.63 -10.22 -7.63
N ASN A 572 -47.15 -9.00 -7.31
CA ASN A 572 -46.65 -8.64 -5.99
C ASN A 572 -47.27 -7.34 -5.54
N ALA A 573 -47.57 -7.23 -4.25
CA ALA A 573 -47.96 -5.96 -3.65
C ALA A 573 -47.46 -5.88 -2.20
N GLY A 574 -46.92 -4.73 -1.80
CA GLY A 574 -46.37 -4.61 -0.46
C GLY A 574 -45.79 -3.24 -0.12
N ILE A 575 -45.07 -3.24 1.00
CA ILE A 575 -44.46 -2.05 1.60
C ILE A 575 -42.96 -2.29 1.75
N THR A 576 -42.16 -1.31 1.40
CA THR A 576 -40.70 -1.31 1.59
C THR A 576 -40.30 -0.25 2.61
N PHE A 577 -39.47 -0.66 3.58
CA PHE A 577 -38.87 0.19 4.58
C PHE A 577 -37.38 0.36 4.24
N SER A 578 -36.90 1.60 4.16
CA SER A 578 -35.48 1.95 4.01
C SER A 578 -34.87 2.24 5.38
N LEU A 579 -33.76 1.55 5.72
CA LEU A 579 -33.07 1.65 7.01
C LEU A 579 -31.92 2.68 6.98
#